data_006c2002bf38774d62f25db52257ca29
#
_entry.id   006c2002bf38774d62f25db52257ca29
#
_cell.length_a   1.000
_cell.length_b   1.000
_cell.length_c   1.000
_cell.angle_alpha   90.00
_cell.angle_beta   90.00
_cell.angle_gamma   90.00
#
_symmetry.space_group_name_H-M   'P 1'
#
loop_
_entity.id
_entity.type
_entity.pdbx_description
1 polymer ?
#
loop_
_entity_poly.entity_id
_entity_poly.type
_entity_poly.pdbx_seq_one_letter_code
_entity_poly.pdbx_strand_id
1 'polypeptide(L)'
;MPEKLDIVLWDDPILSKESLPIPPEKFGNGLFDLGRRMLASVGSDGIGLAAPQVGLSMRLFVMAIRDKKDKVTEEIVIANPVATVCSGRAATADEGCLSFRADGRLLYGPVTRYEAVDLLWQDPLTGEERKRHFDGLDAACVQHEIDHLDGIMFFDRRRMKNGWRKKLLKQWEKRR
;
A
#
# COMPACT_ATOMS: atom_id res chain seq x y z
N MET A 1 -1.53 -13.14 -19.03
CA MET A 1 -1.24 -12.26 -17.89
C MET A 1 -2.57 -11.95 -17.22
N PRO A 2 -2.64 -11.85 -15.88
CA PRO A 2 -3.89 -11.48 -15.23
C PRO A 2 -4.35 -10.09 -15.68
N GLU A 3 -5.67 -9.91 -15.77
CA GLU A 3 -6.29 -8.63 -16.14
C GLU A 3 -6.00 -7.59 -15.07
N LYS A 4 -5.57 -6.40 -15.48
CA LYS A 4 -5.30 -5.29 -14.57
C LYS A 4 -6.61 -4.68 -14.05
N LEU A 5 -6.54 -4.15 -12.82
CA LEU A 5 -7.63 -3.42 -12.19
C LEU A 5 -7.38 -1.91 -12.34
N ASP A 6 -8.46 -1.15 -12.45
CA ASP A 6 -8.38 0.30 -12.44
C ASP A 6 -8.06 0.80 -11.03
N ILE A 7 -7.20 1.82 -10.95
CA ILE A 7 -6.81 2.44 -9.69
C ILE A 7 -7.64 3.72 -9.49
N VAL A 8 -8.37 3.78 -8.38
CA VAL A 8 -9.15 4.97 -8.01
C VAL A 8 -8.24 6.09 -7.52
N LEU A 9 -8.65 7.34 -7.74
CA LEU A 9 -7.90 8.51 -7.30
C LEU A 9 -8.18 8.83 -5.82
N TRP A 10 -7.28 9.60 -5.24
CA TRP A 10 -7.23 9.89 -3.80
C TRP A 10 -8.49 10.56 -3.22
N ASP A 11 -9.29 11.22 -4.05
CA ASP A 11 -10.55 11.86 -3.70
C ASP A 11 -11.75 10.89 -3.70
N ASP A 12 -11.55 9.63 -4.07
CA ASP A 12 -12.56 8.60 -3.93
C ASP A 12 -12.85 8.34 -2.43
N PRO A 13 -14.14 8.37 -2.00
CA PRO A 13 -14.52 8.17 -0.61
C PRO A 13 -14.07 6.84 0.01
N ILE A 14 -13.81 5.82 -0.79
CA ILE A 14 -13.36 4.52 -0.30
C ILE A 14 -12.00 4.61 0.40
N LEU A 15 -11.11 5.49 -0.09
CA LEU A 15 -9.75 5.65 0.44
C LEU A 15 -9.69 6.35 1.81
N SER A 16 -10.80 6.91 2.28
CA SER A 16 -10.92 7.53 3.60
C SER A 16 -11.66 6.67 4.61
N LYS A 17 -12.01 5.42 4.24
CA LYS A 17 -12.73 4.48 5.09
C LYS A 17 -11.82 3.34 5.52
N GLU A 18 -12.00 2.87 6.75
CA GLU A 18 -11.37 1.66 7.23
C GLU A 18 -11.90 0.44 6.45
N SER A 19 -10.99 -0.40 6.01
CA SER A 19 -11.29 -1.62 5.28
C SER A 19 -11.76 -2.74 6.20
N LEU A 20 -12.69 -3.54 5.70
CA LEU A 20 -13.24 -4.66 6.46
C LEU A 20 -12.27 -5.87 6.48
N PRO A 21 -12.16 -6.58 7.61
CA PRO A 21 -11.46 -7.86 7.65
C PRO A 21 -12.02 -8.85 6.64
N ILE A 22 -11.15 -9.67 6.07
CA ILE A 22 -11.54 -10.76 5.18
C ILE A 22 -11.97 -11.94 6.04
N PRO A 23 -13.23 -12.40 5.94
CA PRO A 23 -13.71 -13.49 6.75
C PRO A 23 -13.19 -14.85 6.23
N PRO A 24 -13.14 -15.90 7.09
CA PRO A 24 -12.52 -17.20 6.77
C PRO A 24 -13.01 -17.85 5.48
N GLU A 25 -14.28 -17.73 5.15
CA GLU A 25 -14.89 -18.34 3.97
C GLU A 25 -14.49 -17.68 2.63
N LYS A 26 -13.77 -16.56 2.68
CA LYS A 26 -13.28 -15.85 1.48
C LYS A 26 -11.88 -16.27 1.06
N PHE A 27 -11.15 -17.00 1.92
CA PHE A 27 -9.82 -17.51 1.58
C PHE A 27 -9.90 -18.61 0.52
N GLY A 28 -8.89 -18.69 -0.33
CA GLY A 28 -8.82 -19.64 -1.43
C GLY A 28 -8.47 -19.01 -2.77
N ASN A 29 -8.71 -19.75 -3.85
CA ASN A 29 -8.30 -19.36 -5.20
C ASN A 29 -8.81 -17.98 -5.62
N GLY A 30 -10.06 -17.63 -5.30
CA GLY A 30 -10.65 -16.33 -5.68
C GLY A 30 -9.93 -15.15 -5.06
N LEU A 31 -9.56 -15.23 -3.77
CA LEU A 31 -8.80 -14.19 -3.09
C LEU A 31 -7.35 -14.11 -3.60
N PHE A 32 -6.73 -15.26 -3.83
CA PHE A 32 -5.38 -15.34 -4.40
C PHE A 32 -5.34 -14.76 -5.82
N ASP A 33 -6.31 -15.07 -6.68
CA ASP A 33 -6.40 -14.54 -8.04
C ASP A 33 -6.64 -13.02 -8.05
N LEU A 34 -7.45 -12.50 -7.12
CA LEU A 34 -7.60 -11.06 -6.91
C LEU A 34 -6.23 -10.43 -6.59
N GLY A 35 -5.47 -11.01 -5.66
CA GLY A 35 -4.11 -10.55 -5.33
C GLY A 35 -3.20 -10.52 -6.56
N ARG A 36 -3.24 -11.53 -7.42
CA ARG A 36 -2.46 -11.57 -8.66
C ARG A 36 -2.87 -10.47 -9.66
N ARG A 37 -4.16 -10.15 -9.76
CA ARG A 37 -4.64 -9.03 -10.57
C ARG A 37 -4.18 -7.69 -10.00
N MET A 38 -4.20 -7.55 -8.68
CA MET A 38 -3.66 -6.37 -8.00
C MET A 38 -2.16 -6.21 -8.28
N LEU A 39 -1.34 -7.28 -8.15
CA LEU A 39 0.09 -7.27 -8.50
C LEU A 39 0.34 -6.82 -9.94
N ALA A 40 -0.45 -7.34 -10.89
CA ALA A 40 -0.36 -6.91 -12.28
C ALA A 40 -0.68 -5.41 -12.47
N SER A 41 -1.47 -4.82 -11.56
CA SER A 41 -1.87 -3.41 -11.61
C SER A 41 -0.86 -2.46 -10.96
N VAL A 42 0.07 -2.95 -10.12
CA VAL A 42 1.14 -2.15 -9.50
C VAL A 42 1.99 -1.46 -10.58
N GLY A 43 2.30 -2.17 -11.67
CA GLY A 43 3.12 -1.64 -12.76
C GLY A 43 4.58 -1.42 -12.38
N SER A 44 5.31 -0.67 -13.23
CA SER A 44 6.74 -0.35 -13.00
C SER A 44 6.95 0.74 -11.95
N ASP A 45 5.95 1.59 -11.74
CA ASP A 45 6.07 2.81 -10.92
C ASP A 45 5.77 2.56 -9.44
N GLY A 46 5.18 1.40 -9.11
CA GLY A 46 4.75 1.06 -7.75
C GLY A 46 5.57 -0.07 -7.12
N ILE A 47 5.43 -0.20 -5.81
CA ILE A 47 5.98 -1.29 -5.00
C ILE A 47 4.84 -2.08 -4.37
N GLY A 48 3.78 -1.39 -3.93
CA GLY A 48 2.61 -1.96 -3.30
C GLY A 48 1.30 -1.42 -3.85
N LEU A 49 0.19 -2.08 -3.51
CA LEU A 49 -1.17 -1.66 -3.85
C LEU A 49 -2.16 -2.29 -2.88
N ALA A 50 -2.97 -1.47 -2.22
CA ALA A 50 -4.02 -1.91 -1.31
C ALA A 50 -5.37 -2.06 -2.01
N ALA A 51 -6.22 -2.97 -1.53
CA ALA A 51 -7.54 -3.23 -2.10
C ALA A 51 -8.45 -1.99 -2.18
N PRO A 52 -8.46 -1.04 -1.21
CA PRO A 52 -9.20 0.21 -1.38
C PRO A 52 -8.82 1.01 -2.61
N GLN A 53 -7.56 0.93 -3.05
CA GLN A 53 -7.09 1.64 -4.24
C GLN A 53 -7.65 1.05 -5.55
N VAL A 54 -8.22 -0.14 -5.51
CA VAL A 54 -8.96 -0.76 -6.64
C VAL A 54 -10.47 -0.85 -6.35
N GLY A 55 -10.97 -0.03 -5.44
CA GLY A 55 -12.39 0.09 -5.15
C GLY A 55 -12.98 -1.02 -4.25
N LEU A 56 -12.14 -1.79 -3.55
CA LEU A 56 -12.56 -2.91 -2.71
C LEU A 56 -12.28 -2.64 -1.23
N SER A 57 -13.34 -2.59 -0.40
CA SER A 57 -13.20 -2.41 1.06
C SER A 57 -12.90 -3.73 1.75
N MET A 58 -11.64 -4.16 1.67
CA MET A 58 -11.15 -5.36 2.36
C MET A 58 -9.70 -5.19 2.79
N ARG A 59 -9.31 -5.85 3.89
CA ARG A 59 -7.94 -5.80 4.42
C ARG A 59 -7.01 -6.71 3.61
N LEU A 60 -6.72 -6.30 2.38
CA LEU A 60 -5.83 -6.97 1.45
C LEU A 60 -4.88 -5.95 0.84
N PHE A 61 -3.60 -6.27 0.76
CA PHE A 61 -2.67 -5.53 -0.06
C PHE A 61 -1.65 -6.47 -0.73
N VAL A 62 -0.97 -5.98 -1.72
CA VAL A 62 0.09 -6.69 -2.44
C VAL A 62 1.35 -5.85 -2.45
N MET A 63 2.50 -6.51 -2.51
CA MET A 63 3.78 -5.85 -2.69
C MET A 63 4.76 -6.68 -3.53
N ALA A 64 5.64 -5.98 -4.24
CA ALA A 64 6.74 -6.56 -5.00
C ALA A 64 8.07 -6.18 -4.34
N ILE A 65 8.78 -7.16 -3.80
CA ILE A 65 10.11 -6.98 -3.22
C ILE A 65 11.12 -6.90 -4.36
N ARG A 66 12.02 -5.93 -4.29
CA ARG A 66 13.01 -5.68 -5.32
C ARG A 66 14.44 -5.79 -4.78
N ASP A 67 15.34 -6.26 -5.61
CA ASP A 67 16.77 -6.26 -5.30
C ASP A 67 17.40 -4.85 -5.54
N LYS A 68 18.69 -4.74 -5.22
CA LYS A 68 19.47 -3.49 -5.42
C LYS A 68 19.57 -3.03 -6.89
N LYS A 69 19.17 -3.88 -7.84
CA LYS A 69 19.13 -3.59 -9.28
C LYS A 69 17.72 -3.29 -9.77
N ASP A 70 16.78 -3.07 -8.83
CA ASP A 70 15.37 -2.80 -9.09
C ASP A 70 14.62 -3.96 -9.78
N LYS A 71 15.17 -5.18 -9.71
CA LYS A 71 14.51 -6.39 -10.23
C LYS A 71 13.58 -6.97 -9.17
N VAL A 72 12.33 -7.25 -9.54
CA VAL A 72 11.40 -7.97 -8.67
C VAL A 72 11.95 -9.37 -8.38
N THR A 73 12.13 -9.68 -7.11
CA THR A 73 12.62 -10.97 -6.61
C THR A 73 11.52 -11.79 -5.97
N GLU A 74 10.49 -11.13 -5.46
CA GLU A 74 9.35 -11.78 -4.80
C GLU A 74 8.10 -10.92 -4.94
N GLU A 75 6.95 -11.55 -5.10
CA GLU A 75 5.63 -10.92 -5.06
C GLU A 75 4.81 -11.55 -3.94
N ILE A 76 4.23 -10.72 -3.08
CA ILE A 76 3.51 -11.18 -1.89
C ILE A 76 2.10 -10.61 -1.90
N VAL A 77 1.12 -11.48 -1.62
CA VAL A 77 -0.28 -11.12 -1.35
C VAL A 77 -0.53 -11.27 0.15
N ILE A 78 -0.99 -10.21 0.79
CA ILE A 78 -1.07 -10.08 2.25
C ILE A 78 -2.52 -9.81 2.65
N ALA A 79 -3.16 -10.79 3.31
CA ALA A 79 -4.53 -10.69 3.79
C ALA A 79 -4.56 -10.48 5.31
N ASN A 80 -5.47 -9.62 5.81
CA ASN A 80 -5.64 -9.30 7.23
C ASN A 80 -4.33 -8.97 7.96
N PRO A 81 -3.53 -8.01 7.46
CA PRO A 81 -2.24 -7.68 8.05
C PRO A 81 -2.39 -7.05 9.44
N VAL A 82 -1.45 -7.41 10.33
CA VAL A 82 -1.27 -6.83 11.66
C VAL A 82 0.21 -6.52 11.86
N ALA A 83 0.56 -5.23 11.97
CA ALA A 83 1.90 -4.83 12.37
C ALA A 83 2.05 -5.04 13.89
N THR A 84 2.88 -6.00 14.29
CA THR A 84 3.03 -6.38 15.72
C THR A 84 4.13 -5.59 16.42
N VAL A 85 5.19 -5.22 15.69
CA VAL A 85 6.28 -4.39 16.19
C VAL A 85 6.67 -3.41 15.09
N CYS A 86 6.79 -2.13 15.47
CA CYS A 86 7.41 -1.11 14.63
C CYS A 86 8.60 -0.54 15.40
N SER A 87 9.79 -0.62 14.86
CA SER A 87 11.03 -0.22 15.53
C SER A 87 11.88 0.72 14.70
N GLY A 88 12.78 1.43 15.40
CA GLY A 88 13.57 2.48 14.79
C GLY A 88 12.71 3.69 14.38
N ARG A 89 13.33 4.73 13.89
CA ARG A 89 12.64 5.88 13.29
C ARG A 89 13.26 6.16 11.94
N ALA A 90 12.55 5.78 10.90
CA ALA A 90 13.00 6.04 9.55
C ALA A 90 13.30 7.52 9.35
N ALA A 91 14.38 7.79 8.65
CA ALA A 91 14.54 9.08 8.01
C ALA A 91 13.36 9.36 7.11
N THR A 92 12.96 10.62 7.07
CA THR A 92 11.88 11.07 6.18
C THR A 92 12.31 10.81 4.74
N ALA A 93 11.62 9.92 4.05
CA ALA A 93 11.81 9.66 2.63
C ALA A 93 10.62 10.22 1.82
N ASP A 94 10.86 10.55 0.57
CA ASP A 94 9.77 10.93 -0.34
C ASP A 94 8.98 9.70 -0.75
N GLU A 95 7.69 9.69 -0.38
CA GLU A 95 6.74 8.69 -0.81
C GLU A 95 5.80 9.24 -1.89
N GLY A 96 5.45 8.40 -2.85
CA GLY A 96 4.36 8.59 -3.79
C GLY A 96 3.27 7.56 -3.57
N CYS A 97 2.12 7.75 -4.19
CA CYS A 97 1.01 6.82 -4.13
C CYS A 97 0.37 6.66 -5.51
N LEU A 98 0.07 5.43 -5.91
CA LEU A 98 -0.56 5.14 -7.20
C LEU A 98 -1.93 5.83 -7.35
N SER A 99 -2.63 6.10 -6.24
CA SER A 99 -3.89 6.85 -6.21
C SER A 99 -3.70 8.38 -6.19
N PHE A 100 -2.46 8.89 -6.06
CA PHE A 100 -2.19 10.33 -5.99
C PHE A 100 -1.36 10.80 -7.17
N ARG A 101 -2.03 10.98 -8.30
CA ARG A 101 -1.44 11.39 -9.58
C ARG A 101 -2.03 12.71 -10.06
N ALA A 102 -1.23 13.47 -10.81
CA ALA A 102 -1.68 14.61 -11.58
C ALA A 102 -0.97 14.60 -12.95
N ASP A 103 -1.67 14.86 -14.04
CA ASP A 103 -1.16 14.73 -15.41
C ASP A 103 -0.50 13.37 -15.68
N GLY A 104 -1.07 12.27 -15.14
CA GLY A 104 -0.54 10.91 -15.26
C GLY A 104 0.75 10.62 -14.47
N ARG A 105 1.28 11.58 -13.71
CA ARG A 105 2.52 11.47 -12.94
C ARG A 105 2.25 11.37 -11.45
N LEU A 106 3.02 10.54 -10.76
CA LEU A 106 3.01 10.48 -9.29
C LEU A 106 3.50 11.81 -8.70
N LEU A 107 2.87 12.20 -7.62
CA LEU A 107 3.35 13.29 -6.78
C LEU A 107 3.95 12.73 -5.49
N TYR A 108 5.11 13.25 -5.11
CA TYR A 108 5.89 12.77 -3.98
C TYR A 108 5.97 13.80 -2.86
N GLY A 109 6.05 13.33 -1.62
CA GLY A 109 6.26 14.16 -0.46
C GLY A 109 6.89 13.43 0.71
N PRO A 110 7.53 14.18 1.64
CA PRO A 110 8.30 13.61 2.74
C PRO A 110 7.39 12.99 3.80
N VAL A 111 7.55 11.70 4.04
CA VAL A 111 6.82 10.90 5.05
C VAL A 111 7.79 10.27 6.04
N THR A 112 7.43 10.23 7.31
CA THR A 112 8.21 9.57 8.34
C THR A 112 7.61 8.21 8.67
N ARG A 113 8.43 7.15 8.56
CA ARG A 113 8.06 5.76 8.86
C ARG A 113 8.98 5.15 9.90
N TYR A 114 8.58 4.04 10.50
CA TYR A 114 9.48 3.18 11.25
C TYR A 114 10.44 2.47 10.30
N GLU A 115 11.70 2.26 10.76
CA GLU A 115 12.74 1.61 9.95
C GLU A 115 12.46 0.14 9.70
N ALA A 116 11.77 -0.53 10.64
CA ALA A 116 11.44 -1.94 10.54
C ALA A 116 10.03 -2.22 11.07
N VAL A 117 9.42 -3.29 10.54
CA VAL A 117 8.08 -3.77 10.91
C VAL A 117 8.09 -5.29 10.98
N ASP A 118 7.63 -5.84 12.10
CA ASP A 118 7.23 -7.25 12.19
C ASP A 118 5.75 -7.35 11.82
N LEU A 119 5.47 -8.09 10.75
CA LEU A 119 4.14 -8.25 10.20
C LEU A 119 3.64 -9.68 10.41
N LEU A 120 2.41 -9.80 10.91
CA LEU A 120 1.58 -11.01 10.84
C LEU A 120 0.52 -10.81 9.76
N TRP A 121 0.21 -11.85 9.00
CA TRP A 121 -0.88 -11.84 8.04
C TRP A 121 -1.39 -13.26 7.77
N GLN A 122 -2.49 -13.36 7.05
CA GLN A 122 -3.01 -14.63 6.57
C GLN A 122 -2.67 -14.84 5.10
N ASP A 123 -2.20 -16.03 4.76
CA ASP A 123 -2.00 -16.45 3.38
C ASP A 123 -3.34 -16.43 2.63
N PRO A 124 -3.48 -15.73 1.49
CA PRO A 124 -4.76 -15.54 0.82
C PRO A 124 -5.35 -16.84 0.25
N LEU A 125 -4.52 -17.85 0.00
CA LEU A 125 -4.95 -19.13 -0.54
C LEU A 125 -5.41 -20.10 0.56
N THR A 126 -4.65 -20.17 1.66
CA THR A 126 -4.86 -21.19 2.71
C THR A 126 -5.49 -20.64 3.98
N GLY A 127 -5.45 -19.33 4.22
CA GLY A 127 -5.84 -18.71 5.48
C GLY A 127 -4.83 -18.90 6.61
N GLU A 128 -3.73 -19.61 6.39
CA GLU A 128 -2.70 -19.84 7.40
C GLU A 128 -1.97 -18.56 7.78
N GLU A 129 -1.64 -18.44 9.06
CA GLU A 129 -0.86 -17.32 9.57
C GLU A 129 0.58 -17.38 9.04
N ARG A 130 1.08 -16.22 8.62
CA ARG A 130 2.46 -15.97 8.21
C ARG A 130 3.03 -14.84 9.05
N LYS A 131 4.34 -14.89 9.28
CA LYS A 131 5.08 -13.85 9.97
C LYS A 131 6.37 -13.54 9.24
N ARG A 132 6.71 -12.24 9.15
CA ARG A 132 7.99 -11.80 8.56
C ARG A 132 8.40 -10.44 9.13
N HIS A 133 9.71 -10.27 9.24
CA HIS A 133 10.35 -9.00 9.48
C HIS A 133 10.63 -8.31 8.16
N PHE A 134 10.24 -7.03 8.06
CA PHE A 134 10.56 -6.15 6.94
C PHE A 134 11.38 -4.98 7.44
N ASP A 135 12.35 -4.51 6.64
CA ASP A 135 13.16 -3.33 6.92
C ASP A 135 13.23 -2.39 5.72
N GLY A 136 13.76 -1.17 5.95
CA GLY A 136 14.01 -0.19 4.91
C GLY A 136 12.80 0.14 4.05
N LEU A 137 12.95 0.03 2.72
CA LEU A 137 11.90 0.35 1.76
C LEU A 137 10.69 -0.58 1.85
N ASP A 138 10.93 -1.87 2.12
CA ASP A 138 9.86 -2.85 2.28
C ASP A 138 9.03 -2.56 3.53
N ALA A 139 9.66 -2.16 4.66
CA ALA A 139 8.96 -1.72 5.86
C ALA A 139 8.15 -0.44 5.62
N ALA A 140 8.68 0.51 4.85
CA ALA A 140 7.94 1.72 4.47
C ALA A 140 6.72 1.37 3.60
N CYS A 141 6.87 0.46 2.63
CA CYS A 141 5.77 -0.03 1.80
C CYS A 141 4.68 -0.70 2.65
N VAL A 142 5.03 -1.64 3.53
CA VAL A 142 4.07 -2.30 4.43
C VAL A 142 3.26 -1.27 5.23
N GLN A 143 3.91 -0.25 5.80
CA GLN A 143 3.24 0.80 6.56
C GLN A 143 2.33 1.66 5.68
N HIS A 144 2.75 1.94 4.44
CA HIS A 144 1.96 2.70 3.46
C HIS A 144 0.67 1.95 3.10
N GLU A 145 0.79 0.64 2.82
CA GLU A 145 -0.37 -0.17 2.44
C GLU A 145 -1.33 -0.40 3.63
N ILE A 146 -0.81 -0.58 4.85
CA ILE A 146 -1.64 -0.64 6.07
C ILE A 146 -2.38 0.69 6.28
N ASP A 147 -1.73 1.83 6.07
CA ASP A 147 -2.41 3.13 6.14
C ASP A 147 -3.62 3.18 5.20
N HIS A 148 -3.51 2.70 3.97
CA HIS A 148 -4.66 2.62 3.05
C HIS A 148 -5.79 1.74 3.59
N LEU A 149 -5.46 0.61 4.24
CA LEU A 149 -6.46 -0.25 4.88
C LEU A 149 -7.16 0.43 6.06
N ASP A 150 -6.49 1.38 6.70
CA ASP A 150 -7.00 2.16 7.83
C ASP A 150 -7.61 3.51 7.39
N GLY A 151 -7.81 3.72 6.08
CA GLY A 151 -8.37 4.95 5.51
C GLY A 151 -7.45 6.17 5.65
N ILE A 152 -6.13 5.96 5.64
CA ILE A 152 -5.12 7.01 5.82
C ILE A 152 -4.32 7.18 4.52
N MET A 153 -4.27 8.39 4.00
CA MET A 153 -3.39 8.72 2.88
C MET A 153 -2.00 9.16 3.38
N PHE A 154 -0.95 8.89 2.59
CA PHE A 154 0.43 9.22 2.98
C PHE A 154 0.65 10.72 3.29
N PHE A 155 -0.14 11.60 2.71
CA PHE A 155 -0.14 13.04 2.98
C PHE A 155 -1.06 13.47 4.14
N ASP A 156 -1.65 12.54 4.88
CA ASP A 156 -2.41 12.85 6.09
C ASP A 156 -1.52 13.53 7.14
N ARG A 157 -2.13 14.38 8.00
CA ARG A 157 -1.41 15.10 9.07
C ARG A 157 -0.68 14.19 10.04
N ARG A 158 -1.11 12.95 10.18
CA ARG A 158 -0.46 11.92 10.99
C ARG A 158 0.87 11.43 10.41
N ARG A 159 1.07 11.60 9.10
CA ARG A 159 2.22 11.11 8.34
C ARG A 159 3.11 12.22 7.80
N MET A 160 2.53 13.36 7.46
CA MET A 160 3.23 14.47 6.81
C MET A 160 3.03 15.79 7.54
N LYS A 161 4.08 16.61 7.66
CA LYS A 161 3.98 17.97 8.23
C LYS A 161 3.06 18.85 7.40
N ASN A 162 2.24 19.68 8.09
CA ASN A 162 1.22 20.53 7.47
C ASN A 162 1.72 21.40 6.30
N GLY A 163 2.94 21.94 6.38
CA GLY A 163 3.52 22.75 5.32
C GLY A 163 3.70 21.98 4.01
N TRP A 164 4.21 20.77 4.09
CA TRP A 164 4.39 19.86 2.95
C TRP A 164 3.06 19.39 2.39
N ARG A 165 2.12 19.01 3.25
CA ARG A 165 0.77 18.61 2.83
C ARG A 165 0.09 19.69 1.99
N LYS A 166 0.10 20.95 2.46
CA LYS A 166 -0.47 22.08 1.72
C LYS A 166 0.21 22.29 0.35
N LYS A 167 1.55 22.19 0.32
CA LYS A 167 2.33 22.32 -0.93
C LYS A 167 1.95 21.22 -1.92
N LEU A 168 1.84 19.97 -1.46
CA LEU A 168 1.52 18.81 -2.28
C LEU A 168 0.11 18.91 -2.87
N LEU A 169 -0.90 19.23 -2.07
CA LEU A 169 -2.28 19.41 -2.52
C LEU A 169 -2.38 20.56 -3.54
N LYS A 170 -1.67 21.69 -3.32
CA LYS A 170 -1.62 22.78 -4.27
C LYS A 170 -0.94 22.40 -5.60
N GLN A 171 0.05 21.51 -5.57
CA GLN A 171 0.65 20.98 -6.81
C GLN A 171 -0.34 20.12 -7.58
N TRP A 172 -1.10 19.29 -6.88
CA TRP A 172 -2.14 18.45 -7.48
C TRP A 172 -3.24 19.33 -8.12
N GLU A 173 -3.78 20.33 -7.40
CA GLU A 173 -4.79 21.24 -7.90
C GLU A 173 -4.39 21.98 -9.19
N LYS A 174 -3.10 22.28 -9.34
CA LYS A 174 -2.58 22.96 -10.54
C LYS A 174 -2.40 22.07 -11.75
N ARG A 175 -2.40 20.73 -11.55
CA ARG A 175 -2.06 19.75 -12.59
C ARG A 175 -3.18 18.75 -12.88
N ARG A 176 -4.30 18.81 -12.16
CA ARG A 176 -5.46 17.94 -12.38
C ARG A 176 -6.27 18.35 -13.61
#